data_597c6ffa2284a203bcfef02b4f086497
#
_entry.id   597c6ffa2284a203bcfef02b4f086497
#
_cell.length_a   1.000
_cell.length_b   1.000
_cell.length_c   1.000
_cell.angle_alpha   90.00
_cell.angle_beta   90.00
_cell.angle_gamma   90.00
#
_symmetry.space_group_name_H-M   'P 1'
#
loop_
_entity.id
_entity.type
_entity.pdbx_description
1 polymer ?
#
loop_
_entity_poly.entity_id
_entity_poly.type
_entity_poly.pdbx_seq_one_letter_code
_entity_poly.pdbx_strand_id
1 'polypeptide(L)'
;MFQLTSLNLNGIRSATSKGLEAWLEKARPDCMCVQEVKAQAPDVAGKFEVLAGLKGHFHFAEKKGYSGVGIYTRREPSDVVIGFGSHEFDAEGRYVELRFDSAQRKHAPRLSIISCYFPSGSSGPERQEAKFRFLAEFYPYLLSLKAEREFILCGDINIAHQEIDLKNWKGNKKNSGFLPEERAWMSALLHHDAQVANEAARELNAGAQEPSTGLGGGLVDVYRRLKPSTTDDCYTWWSNRGQAYAKNVGWRLDYHLATPQLAALARSEHIYKAERFSDHAPITVDYELEL
;
A
#
# COMPACT_ATOMS: atom_id res chain seq x y z
N MET A 1 -2.22 18.31 12.15
CA MET A 1 -1.48 17.56 11.13
C MET A 1 -1.61 16.09 11.48
N PHE A 2 -2.01 15.22 10.54
CA PHE A 2 -2.17 13.79 10.73
C PHE A 2 -1.04 13.05 10.01
N GLN A 3 -0.24 12.31 10.77
CA GLN A 3 0.90 11.55 10.23
C GLN A 3 0.48 10.10 9.98
N LEU A 4 0.47 9.69 8.71
CA LEU A 4 0.15 8.33 8.28
C LEU A 4 1.41 7.68 7.71
N THR A 5 1.76 6.51 8.26
CA THR A 5 2.91 5.72 7.79
C THR A 5 2.44 4.43 7.13
N SER A 6 3.10 3.99 6.06
CA SER A 6 3.01 2.64 5.51
C SER A 6 4.34 1.92 5.59
N LEU A 7 4.32 0.65 5.98
CA LEU A 7 5.51 -0.20 6.09
C LEU A 7 5.19 -1.69 5.89
N ASN A 8 5.78 -2.30 4.88
CA ASN A 8 5.87 -3.75 4.83
C ASN A 8 6.91 -4.24 5.85
N LEU A 9 6.47 -5.03 6.84
CA LEU A 9 7.30 -5.47 7.98
C LEU A 9 8.24 -6.63 7.62
N ASN A 10 7.92 -7.39 6.59
CA ASN A 10 8.56 -8.69 6.32
C ASN A 10 8.66 -9.57 7.60
N GLY A 11 7.60 -9.55 8.39
CA GLY A 11 7.44 -10.24 9.67
C GLY A 11 7.59 -9.33 10.90
N ILE A 12 6.49 -9.20 11.66
CA ILE A 12 6.42 -8.30 12.82
C ILE A 12 7.47 -8.62 13.89
N ARG A 13 7.70 -9.90 14.17
CA ARG A 13 8.73 -10.36 15.15
C ARG A 13 10.13 -9.90 14.73
N SER A 14 10.46 -10.06 13.45
CA SER A 14 11.75 -9.63 12.89
C SER A 14 11.91 -8.12 12.90
N ALA A 15 10.89 -7.39 12.47
CA ALA A 15 10.95 -5.93 12.44
C ALA A 15 11.11 -5.32 13.84
N THR A 16 10.36 -5.83 14.84
CA THR A 16 10.45 -5.37 16.22
C THR A 16 11.83 -5.67 16.84
N SER A 17 12.37 -6.88 16.61
CA SER A 17 13.71 -7.23 17.10
C SER A 17 14.84 -6.38 16.48
N LYS A 18 14.58 -5.72 15.35
CA LYS A 18 15.52 -4.83 14.64
C LYS A 18 15.31 -3.34 14.92
N GLY A 19 14.47 -2.98 15.90
CA GLY A 19 14.33 -1.61 16.34
C GLY A 19 13.09 -0.87 15.87
N LEU A 20 12.08 -1.53 15.28
CA LEU A 20 10.84 -0.91 14.86
C LEU A 20 10.18 -0.09 15.98
N GLU A 21 10.10 -0.63 17.19
CA GLU A 21 9.44 0.03 18.32
C GLU A 21 10.18 1.29 18.76
N ALA A 22 11.52 1.23 18.86
CA ALA A 22 12.33 2.39 19.18
C ALA A 22 12.23 3.52 18.11
N TRP A 23 12.05 3.13 16.85
CA TRP A 23 11.76 4.08 15.80
C TRP A 23 10.36 4.70 15.95
N LEU A 24 9.33 3.89 16.24
CA LEU A 24 7.95 4.38 16.46
C LEU A 24 7.85 5.37 17.63
N GLU A 25 8.60 5.15 18.72
CA GLU A 25 8.67 6.06 19.86
C GLU A 25 9.21 7.45 19.47
N LYS A 26 10.13 7.50 18.49
CA LYS A 26 10.71 8.74 17.97
C LYS A 26 9.81 9.38 16.90
N ALA A 27 9.36 8.58 15.92
CA ALA A 27 8.57 9.06 14.78
C ALA A 27 7.15 9.47 15.18
N ARG A 28 6.54 8.75 16.14
CA ARG A 28 5.22 9.01 16.73
C ARG A 28 4.11 9.23 15.71
N PRO A 29 3.95 8.40 14.67
CA PRO A 29 2.86 8.58 13.74
C PRO A 29 1.51 8.48 14.45
N ASP A 30 0.48 9.11 13.89
CA ASP A 30 -0.90 8.98 14.39
C ASP A 30 -1.51 7.64 13.98
N CYS A 31 -1.10 7.14 12.81
CA CYS A 31 -1.56 5.87 12.26
C CYS A 31 -0.45 5.21 11.44
N MET A 32 -0.35 3.88 11.50
CA MET A 32 0.62 3.09 10.73
C MET A 32 -0.06 1.88 10.10
N CYS A 33 -0.09 1.84 8.77
CA CYS A 33 -0.48 0.68 7.98
C CYS A 33 0.69 -0.28 7.82
N VAL A 34 0.50 -1.57 8.12
CA VAL A 34 1.54 -2.58 8.04
C VAL A 34 1.14 -3.74 7.15
N GLN A 35 2.11 -4.27 6.41
CA GLN A 35 1.96 -5.41 5.52
C GLN A 35 2.96 -6.50 5.91
N GLU A 36 2.71 -7.72 5.45
CA GLU A 36 3.49 -8.91 5.78
C GLU A 36 3.75 -9.08 7.28
N VAL A 37 2.68 -9.06 8.08
CA VAL A 37 2.74 -9.28 9.53
C VAL A 37 3.35 -10.65 9.85
N LYS A 38 3.06 -11.68 9.03
CA LYS A 38 3.59 -13.06 9.13
C LYS A 38 3.43 -13.66 10.52
N ALA A 39 2.30 -13.36 11.17
CA ALA A 39 1.94 -13.83 12.50
C ALA A 39 0.45 -14.16 12.54
N GLN A 40 0.03 -14.89 13.57
CA GLN A 40 -1.36 -15.21 13.85
C GLN A 40 -1.83 -14.46 15.10
N ALA A 41 -3.15 -14.41 15.35
CA ALA A 41 -3.70 -13.71 16.50
C ALA A 41 -3.03 -14.11 17.85
N PRO A 42 -2.76 -15.40 18.14
CA PRO A 42 -2.04 -15.77 19.37
C PRO A 42 -0.58 -15.28 19.42
N ASP A 43 0.07 -15.10 18.27
CA ASP A 43 1.45 -14.58 18.22
C ASP A 43 1.51 -13.07 18.54
N VAL A 44 0.42 -12.36 18.22
CA VAL A 44 0.29 -10.91 18.41
C VAL A 44 -0.20 -10.58 19.81
N ALA A 45 -1.08 -11.41 20.38
CA ALA A 45 -1.71 -11.20 21.68
C ALA A 45 -0.68 -10.97 22.80
N GLY A 46 -0.86 -9.87 23.54
CA GLY A 46 -0.01 -9.48 24.65
C GLY A 46 1.41 -9.05 24.29
N LYS A 47 1.78 -9.00 23.00
CA LYS A 47 3.13 -8.63 22.55
C LYS A 47 3.14 -7.50 21.53
N PHE A 48 2.28 -7.59 20.52
CA PHE A 48 2.25 -6.67 19.38
C PHE A 48 0.86 -6.05 19.17
N GLU A 49 -0.09 -6.27 20.07
CA GLU A 49 -1.41 -5.63 20.00
C GLU A 49 -1.32 -4.12 20.16
N VAL A 50 -0.33 -3.66 20.92
CA VAL A 50 -0.02 -2.24 21.12
C VAL A 50 1.47 -2.03 20.89
N LEU A 51 1.82 -1.12 19.97
CA LEU A 51 3.21 -0.69 19.75
C LEU A 51 3.31 0.83 19.92
N ALA A 52 4.21 1.30 20.75
CA ALA A 52 4.42 2.73 21.05
C ALA A 52 3.11 3.50 21.33
N GLY A 53 2.14 2.85 22.01
CA GLY A 53 0.84 3.42 22.33
C GLY A 53 -0.18 3.47 21.20
N LEU A 54 0.10 2.81 20.08
CA LEU A 54 -0.83 2.61 18.97
C LEU A 54 -1.48 1.24 19.11
N LYS A 55 -2.81 1.16 19.06
CA LYS A 55 -3.59 -0.10 19.08
C LYS A 55 -3.68 -0.68 17.67
N GLY A 56 -3.38 -1.96 17.54
CA GLY A 56 -3.39 -2.69 16.27
C GLY A 56 -4.72 -3.35 15.95
N HIS A 57 -5.10 -3.29 14.68
CA HIS A 57 -6.23 -4.01 14.08
C HIS A 57 -5.69 -4.80 12.90
N PHE A 58 -5.99 -6.12 12.83
CA PHE A 58 -5.29 -7.01 11.90
C PHE A 58 -6.23 -7.87 11.08
N HIS A 59 -5.80 -8.19 9.88
CA HIS A 59 -6.30 -9.30 9.09
C HIS A 59 -5.17 -10.32 8.89
N PHE A 60 -5.28 -11.45 9.55
CA PHE A 60 -4.28 -12.53 9.48
C PHE A 60 -4.60 -13.48 8.33
N ALA A 61 -3.57 -14.01 7.67
CA ALA A 61 -3.76 -15.11 6.72
C ALA A 61 -4.11 -16.41 7.47
N GLU A 62 -4.88 -17.28 6.83
CA GLU A 62 -5.13 -18.63 7.36
C GLU A 62 -3.82 -19.44 7.43
N LYS A 63 -2.96 -19.27 6.44
CA LYS A 63 -1.64 -19.91 6.39
C LYS A 63 -0.69 -19.25 7.37
N LYS A 64 -0.18 -20.03 8.33
CA LYS A 64 0.78 -19.56 9.35
C LYS A 64 2.08 -19.01 8.74
N GLY A 65 2.53 -17.87 9.27
CA GLY A 65 3.79 -17.25 8.86
C GLY A 65 3.78 -16.64 7.46
N TYR A 66 2.61 -16.40 6.89
CA TYR A 66 2.43 -15.88 5.55
C TYR A 66 1.58 -14.61 5.56
N SER A 67 1.89 -13.62 4.69
CA SER A 67 1.09 -12.42 4.47
C SER A 67 0.61 -11.73 5.76
N GLY A 68 -0.65 -11.34 5.83
CA GLY A 68 -1.25 -10.61 6.95
C GLY A 68 -0.99 -9.11 6.87
N VAL A 69 -2.03 -8.32 7.11
CA VAL A 69 -1.95 -6.86 7.17
C VAL A 69 -2.50 -6.35 8.50
N GLY A 70 -2.16 -5.12 8.84
CA GLY A 70 -2.69 -4.47 10.04
C GLY A 70 -2.67 -2.95 9.92
N ILE A 71 -3.40 -2.31 10.82
CA ILE A 71 -3.35 -0.87 11.03
C ILE A 71 -3.21 -0.60 12.53
N TYR A 72 -2.18 0.10 12.89
CA TYR A 72 -1.98 0.65 14.22
C TYR A 72 -2.47 2.09 14.27
N THR A 73 -3.25 2.45 15.27
CA THR A 73 -3.84 3.80 15.42
C THR A 73 -3.94 4.24 16.87
N ARG A 74 -3.86 5.56 17.11
CA ARG A 74 -4.13 6.17 18.41
C ARG A 74 -5.61 6.45 18.62
N ARG A 75 -6.37 6.56 17.52
CA ARG A 75 -7.82 6.85 17.58
C ARG A 75 -8.63 5.57 17.41
N GLU A 76 -9.69 5.43 18.19
CA GLU A 76 -10.62 4.32 18.02
C GLU A 76 -11.42 4.52 16.73
N PRO A 77 -11.40 3.55 15.80
CA PRO A 77 -12.21 3.62 14.59
C PRO A 77 -13.70 3.41 14.92
N SER A 78 -14.56 3.98 14.09
CA SER A 78 -16.01 3.76 14.19
C SER A 78 -16.40 2.34 13.73
N ASP A 79 -15.61 1.73 12.86
CA ASP A 79 -15.81 0.37 12.34
C ASP A 79 -14.48 -0.20 11.79
N VAL A 80 -14.37 -1.53 11.77
CA VAL A 80 -13.23 -2.29 11.25
C VAL A 80 -13.72 -3.29 10.24
N VAL A 81 -13.28 -3.16 8.99
CA VAL A 81 -13.62 -4.09 7.90
C VAL A 81 -12.43 -4.99 7.63
N ILE A 82 -12.66 -6.30 7.68
CA ILE A 82 -11.67 -7.35 7.44
C ILE A 82 -11.97 -8.01 6.11
N GLY A 83 -11.01 -7.98 5.19
CA GLY A 83 -11.19 -8.46 3.82
C GLY A 83 -11.97 -7.51 2.93
N PHE A 84 -12.01 -7.79 1.65
CA PHE A 84 -12.75 -7.00 0.65
C PHE A 84 -13.82 -7.84 -0.09
N GLY A 85 -14.12 -9.05 0.41
CA GLY A 85 -15.12 -9.95 -0.14
C GLY A 85 -14.57 -10.95 -1.16
N SER A 86 -13.27 -11.11 -1.29
CA SER A 86 -12.65 -12.13 -2.13
C SER A 86 -12.41 -13.41 -1.36
N HIS A 87 -12.98 -14.52 -1.83
CA HIS A 87 -12.76 -15.82 -1.19
C HIS A 87 -11.28 -16.24 -1.21
N GLU A 88 -10.57 -15.99 -2.30
CA GLU A 88 -9.14 -16.36 -2.44
C GLU A 88 -8.24 -15.46 -1.58
N PHE A 89 -8.45 -14.14 -1.64
CA PHE A 89 -7.48 -13.19 -1.09
C PHE A 89 -7.79 -12.80 0.36
N ASP A 90 -9.01 -12.94 0.82
CA ASP A 90 -9.35 -12.75 2.22
C ASP A 90 -8.74 -13.87 3.09
N ALA A 91 -8.67 -15.12 2.58
CA ALA A 91 -7.93 -16.19 3.23
C ALA A 91 -6.41 -15.93 3.34
N GLU A 92 -5.87 -15.06 2.49
CA GLU A 92 -4.45 -14.64 2.54
C GLU A 92 -4.21 -13.42 3.45
N GLY A 93 -5.24 -12.81 4.05
CA GLY A 93 -5.08 -11.69 4.98
C GLY A 93 -4.46 -10.44 4.34
N ARG A 94 -5.06 -9.94 3.23
CA ARG A 94 -4.45 -8.91 2.40
C ARG A 94 -5.04 -7.52 2.53
N TYR A 95 -6.16 -7.37 3.26
CA TYR A 95 -6.89 -6.12 3.36
C TYR A 95 -7.47 -5.92 4.74
N VAL A 96 -7.25 -4.74 5.31
CA VAL A 96 -7.97 -4.24 6.49
C VAL A 96 -8.27 -2.76 6.31
N GLU A 97 -9.48 -2.34 6.69
CA GLU A 97 -9.95 -0.96 6.59
C GLU A 97 -10.43 -0.50 7.98
N LEU A 98 -9.95 0.64 8.42
CA LEU A 98 -10.48 1.37 9.57
C LEU A 98 -11.34 2.53 9.09
N ARG A 99 -12.59 2.59 9.56
CA ARG A 99 -13.53 3.66 9.27
C ARG A 99 -13.52 4.68 10.40
N PHE A 100 -13.58 5.95 10.03
CA PHE A 100 -13.61 7.08 10.98
C PHE A 100 -14.82 7.97 10.68
N ASP A 101 -16.00 7.36 10.72
CA ASP A 101 -17.27 8.05 10.47
C ASP A 101 -17.75 8.73 11.76
N SER A 102 -18.05 10.02 11.71
CA SER A 102 -18.53 10.76 12.85
C SER A 102 -20.05 10.79 12.87
N ALA A 103 -20.65 10.16 13.88
CA ALA A 103 -22.09 10.24 14.12
C ALA A 103 -22.58 11.67 14.44
N GLN A 104 -21.68 12.53 14.91
CA GLN A 104 -21.97 13.93 15.32
C GLN A 104 -21.85 14.91 14.15
N ARG A 105 -21.12 14.55 13.09
CA ARG A 105 -20.90 15.38 11.90
C ARG A 105 -21.69 14.81 10.72
N LYS A 106 -23.00 14.98 10.70
CA LYS A 106 -23.90 14.44 9.65
C LYS A 106 -23.50 14.76 8.19
N HIS A 107 -22.64 15.76 7.99
CA HIS A 107 -22.15 16.19 6.68
C HIS A 107 -20.63 16.02 6.52
N ALA A 108 -19.94 15.38 7.48
CA ALA A 108 -18.53 15.05 7.29
C ALA A 108 -18.38 13.91 6.27
N PRO A 109 -17.38 13.95 5.40
CA PRO A 109 -17.13 12.83 4.49
C PRO A 109 -16.85 11.57 5.31
N ARG A 110 -17.39 10.45 4.85
CA ARG A 110 -17.02 9.13 5.37
C ARG A 110 -15.57 8.88 5.01
N LEU A 111 -14.76 8.54 6.00
CA LEU A 111 -13.32 8.39 5.82
C LEU A 111 -12.85 6.98 6.17
N SER A 112 -11.99 6.42 5.31
CA SER A 112 -11.29 5.16 5.58
C SER A 112 -9.79 5.30 5.46
N ILE A 113 -9.06 4.60 6.35
CA ILE A 113 -7.64 4.28 6.21
C ILE A 113 -7.55 2.77 5.93
N ILE A 114 -6.83 2.41 4.87
CA ILE A 114 -6.76 1.03 4.38
C ILE A 114 -5.31 0.59 4.37
N SER A 115 -5.03 -0.60 4.93
CA SER A 115 -3.77 -1.31 4.73
C SER A 115 -4.00 -2.48 3.79
N CYS A 116 -3.23 -2.53 2.70
CA CYS A 116 -3.36 -3.57 1.69
C CYS A 116 -2.00 -4.14 1.30
N TYR A 117 -1.95 -5.46 1.07
CA TYR A 117 -0.76 -6.15 0.57
C TYR A 117 -1.08 -6.90 -0.72
N PHE A 118 -0.59 -6.40 -1.84
CA PHE A 118 -0.81 -7.01 -3.14
C PHE A 118 0.03 -8.27 -3.30
N PRO A 119 -0.47 -9.31 -3.98
CA PRO A 119 0.33 -10.49 -4.29
C PRO A 119 1.61 -10.13 -5.04
N SER A 120 2.74 -10.72 -4.62
CA SER A 120 3.95 -10.71 -5.43
C SER A 120 3.90 -11.85 -6.45
N GLY A 121 4.15 -11.55 -7.72
CA GLY A 121 4.24 -12.55 -8.79
C GLY A 121 5.65 -13.16 -8.95
N SER A 122 6.62 -12.71 -8.14
CA SER A 122 8.04 -13.06 -8.33
C SER A 122 8.41 -14.52 -8.05
N SER A 123 7.52 -15.28 -7.40
CA SER A 123 7.77 -16.69 -7.04
C SER A 123 7.36 -17.71 -8.11
N GLY A 124 6.98 -17.26 -9.29
CA GLY A 124 6.66 -18.12 -10.43
C GLY A 124 5.32 -17.79 -11.11
N PRO A 125 5.02 -18.47 -12.24
CA PRO A 125 3.84 -18.15 -13.07
C PRO A 125 2.52 -18.21 -12.32
N GLU A 126 2.30 -19.21 -11.49
CA GLU A 126 1.06 -19.37 -10.70
C GLU A 126 0.80 -18.16 -9.77
N ARG A 127 1.88 -17.62 -9.15
CA ARG A 127 1.76 -16.42 -8.30
C ARG A 127 1.54 -15.16 -9.12
N GLN A 128 2.08 -15.09 -10.34
CA GLN A 128 1.80 -13.98 -11.25
C GLN A 128 0.34 -14.01 -11.73
N GLU A 129 -0.20 -15.18 -12.03
CA GLU A 129 -1.61 -15.37 -12.37
C GLU A 129 -2.52 -14.99 -11.19
N ALA A 130 -2.18 -15.41 -9.96
CA ALA A 130 -2.90 -14.99 -8.76
C ALA A 130 -2.89 -13.46 -8.60
N LYS A 131 -1.76 -12.82 -8.86
CA LYS A 131 -1.67 -11.36 -8.84
C LYS A 131 -2.61 -10.72 -9.86
N PHE A 132 -2.68 -11.23 -11.08
CA PHE A 132 -3.60 -10.71 -12.09
C PHE A 132 -5.07 -10.90 -11.70
N ARG A 133 -5.44 -12.04 -11.07
CA ARG A 133 -6.78 -12.22 -10.52
C ARG A 133 -7.09 -11.21 -9.41
N PHE A 134 -6.14 -10.99 -8.50
CA PHE A 134 -6.27 -9.96 -7.46
C PHE A 134 -6.52 -8.58 -8.07
N LEU A 135 -5.74 -8.16 -9.06
CA LEU A 135 -5.88 -6.88 -9.72
C LEU A 135 -7.26 -6.74 -10.40
N ALA A 136 -7.75 -7.80 -11.02
CA ALA A 136 -9.06 -7.84 -11.67
C ALA A 136 -10.23 -7.72 -10.70
N GLU A 137 -10.15 -8.36 -9.52
CA GLU A 137 -11.16 -8.27 -8.46
C GLU A 137 -11.10 -6.95 -7.69
N PHE A 138 -9.90 -6.47 -7.41
CA PHE A 138 -9.69 -5.31 -6.54
C PHE A 138 -10.01 -3.97 -7.22
N TYR A 139 -9.85 -3.87 -8.53
CA TYR A 139 -10.15 -2.64 -9.28
C TYR A 139 -11.64 -2.22 -9.14
N PRO A 140 -12.64 -3.05 -9.49
CA PRO A 140 -14.05 -2.70 -9.33
C PRO A 140 -14.44 -2.48 -7.86
N TYR A 141 -13.82 -3.19 -6.92
CA TYR A 141 -14.02 -2.95 -5.49
C TYR A 141 -13.62 -1.52 -5.10
N LEU A 142 -12.43 -1.06 -5.51
CA LEU A 142 -11.97 0.30 -5.23
C LEU A 142 -12.87 1.37 -5.86
N LEU A 143 -13.40 1.14 -7.06
CA LEU A 143 -14.37 2.05 -7.70
C LEU A 143 -15.67 2.15 -6.89
N SER A 144 -16.20 1.02 -6.43
CA SER A 144 -17.38 0.98 -5.57
C SER A 144 -17.13 1.72 -4.25
N LEU A 145 -16.02 1.44 -3.60
CA LEU A 145 -15.64 2.09 -2.35
C LEU A 145 -15.52 3.61 -2.51
N LYS A 146 -14.89 4.08 -3.61
CA LYS A 146 -14.75 5.50 -3.92
C LYS A 146 -16.09 6.20 -4.13
N ALA A 147 -17.11 5.50 -4.63
CA ALA A 147 -18.45 6.05 -4.78
C ALA A 147 -19.15 6.30 -3.43
N GLU A 148 -18.71 5.63 -2.37
CA GLU A 148 -19.36 5.65 -1.05
C GLU A 148 -18.61 6.51 -0.03
N ARG A 149 -17.27 6.63 -0.15
CA ARG A 149 -16.44 7.27 0.87
C ARG A 149 -15.08 7.74 0.37
N GLU A 150 -14.51 8.69 1.08
CA GLU A 150 -13.12 9.10 0.90
C GLU A 150 -12.20 8.08 1.58
N PHE A 151 -11.05 7.78 0.98
CA PHE A 151 -10.08 6.86 1.59
C PHE A 151 -8.64 7.17 1.21
N ILE A 152 -7.72 6.72 2.09
CA ILE A 152 -6.29 6.59 1.81
C ILE A 152 -5.96 5.11 1.90
N LEU A 153 -5.57 4.51 0.79
CA LEU A 153 -5.04 3.15 0.71
C LEU A 153 -3.53 3.21 0.80
N CYS A 154 -3.00 2.62 1.85
CA CYS A 154 -1.58 2.44 2.07
C CYS A 154 -1.19 0.99 1.86
N GLY A 155 -0.05 0.76 1.25
CA GLY A 155 0.45 -0.61 1.19
C GLY A 155 1.56 -0.87 0.20
N ASP A 156 2.04 -2.09 0.28
CA ASP A 156 2.92 -2.68 -0.70
C ASP A 156 2.08 -3.19 -1.88
N ILE A 157 2.08 -2.40 -2.95
CA ILE A 157 1.34 -2.68 -4.19
C ILE A 157 2.09 -3.69 -5.06
N ASN A 158 3.37 -3.95 -4.76
CA ASN A 158 4.22 -4.83 -5.54
C ASN A 158 4.32 -4.45 -7.04
N ILE A 159 4.07 -3.18 -7.38
CA ILE A 159 4.18 -2.63 -8.74
C ILE A 159 4.96 -1.31 -8.68
N ALA A 160 6.02 -1.20 -9.44
CA ALA A 160 6.65 0.07 -9.79
C ALA A 160 5.91 0.62 -11.02
N HIS A 161 5.25 1.79 -10.90
CA HIS A 161 4.37 2.28 -11.95
C HIS A 161 5.15 2.83 -13.15
N GLN A 162 6.14 3.69 -12.89
CA GLN A 162 6.89 4.39 -13.93
C GLN A 162 8.36 3.96 -13.97
N GLU A 163 9.06 4.30 -15.05
CA GLU A 163 10.49 4.00 -15.20
C GLU A 163 11.36 4.66 -14.13
N ILE A 164 10.91 5.81 -13.59
CA ILE A 164 11.57 6.50 -12.47
C ILE A 164 11.33 5.86 -11.10
N ASP A 165 10.46 4.84 -11.02
CA ASP A 165 10.11 4.16 -9.77
C ASP A 165 11.05 2.99 -9.44
N LEU A 166 12.01 2.67 -10.30
CA LEU A 166 12.97 1.62 -10.03
C LEU A 166 14.32 1.88 -10.72
N LYS A 167 15.38 1.38 -10.09
CA LYS A 167 16.71 1.35 -10.72
C LYS A 167 16.75 0.24 -11.78
N ASN A 168 17.51 0.48 -12.86
CA ASN A 168 17.70 -0.51 -13.93
C ASN A 168 16.40 -0.97 -14.61
N TRP A 169 15.43 -0.08 -14.77
CA TRP A 169 14.10 -0.39 -15.32
C TRP A 169 14.15 -1.11 -16.68
N LYS A 170 15.14 -0.80 -17.55
CA LYS A 170 15.29 -1.45 -18.87
C LYS A 170 15.46 -2.96 -18.77
N GLY A 171 16.21 -3.44 -17.78
CA GLY A 171 16.40 -4.86 -17.52
C GLY A 171 15.24 -5.53 -16.81
N ASN A 172 14.30 -4.77 -16.27
CA ASN A 172 13.20 -5.28 -15.44
C ASN A 172 11.84 -5.32 -16.16
N LYS A 173 11.75 -4.93 -17.44
CA LYS A 173 10.48 -4.86 -18.21
C LYS A 173 9.69 -6.17 -18.30
N LYS A 174 10.35 -7.30 -18.05
CA LYS A 174 9.74 -8.65 -18.07
C LYS A 174 9.66 -9.27 -16.67
N ASN A 175 9.95 -8.50 -15.63
CA ASN A 175 9.92 -8.99 -14.26
C ASN A 175 8.63 -8.57 -13.57
N SER A 176 8.09 -9.48 -12.74
CA SER A 176 6.96 -9.17 -11.86
C SER A 176 7.23 -7.89 -11.06
N GLY A 177 6.21 -7.06 -10.93
CA GLY A 177 6.30 -5.73 -10.34
C GLY A 177 6.60 -4.62 -11.35
N PHE A 178 6.96 -4.96 -12.61
CA PHE A 178 7.18 -3.96 -13.65
C PHE A 178 6.70 -4.45 -15.04
N LEU A 179 5.82 -5.43 -15.07
CA LEU A 179 5.19 -5.89 -16.30
C LEU A 179 4.30 -4.78 -16.90
N PRO A 180 4.20 -4.70 -18.25
CA PRO A 180 3.32 -3.74 -18.91
C PRO A 180 1.88 -3.78 -18.38
N GLU A 181 1.33 -4.98 -18.15
CA GLU A 181 -0.04 -5.19 -17.65
C GLU A 181 -0.24 -4.62 -16.23
N GLU A 182 0.74 -4.81 -15.35
CA GLU A 182 0.71 -4.29 -13.98
C GLU A 182 0.75 -2.76 -13.99
N ARG A 183 1.62 -2.19 -14.82
CA ARG A 183 1.75 -0.74 -14.99
C ARG A 183 0.50 -0.12 -15.64
N ALA A 184 -0.10 -0.82 -16.61
CA ALA A 184 -1.37 -0.40 -17.22
C ALA A 184 -2.50 -0.38 -16.20
N TRP A 185 -2.58 -1.37 -15.33
CA TRP A 185 -3.54 -1.40 -14.22
C TRP A 185 -3.37 -0.18 -13.29
N MET A 186 -2.14 0.14 -12.90
CA MET A 186 -1.86 1.35 -12.10
C MET A 186 -2.27 2.62 -12.84
N SER A 187 -1.99 2.74 -14.13
CA SER A 187 -2.41 3.89 -14.93
C SER A 187 -3.93 4.03 -14.95
N ALA A 188 -4.67 2.94 -15.16
CA ALA A 188 -6.13 2.95 -15.13
C ALA A 188 -6.68 3.38 -13.76
N LEU A 189 -6.05 2.95 -12.66
CA LEU A 189 -6.44 3.32 -11.31
C LEU A 189 -6.23 4.81 -11.01
N LEU A 190 -5.17 5.40 -11.54
CA LEU A 190 -4.77 6.78 -11.24
C LEU A 190 -5.40 7.82 -12.17
N HIS A 191 -5.85 7.46 -13.36
CA HIS A 191 -6.45 8.42 -14.29
C HIS A 191 -7.94 8.65 -14.02
N HIS A 192 -8.39 9.90 -14.18
CA HIS A 192 -9.80 10.29 -14.03
C HIS A 192 -10.64 9.92 -15.24
N ASP A 193 -10.04 9.91 -16.43
CA ASP A 193 -10.68 9.62 -17.70
C ASP A 193 -10.28 8.22 -18.17
N ALA A 194 -11.27 7.38 -18.43
CA ALA A 194 -11.05 6.03 -18.93
C ALA A 194 -10.35 6.01 -20.29
N GLN A 195 -10.62 7.00 -21.16
CA GLN A 195 -9.96 7.08 -22.46
C GLN A 195 -8.45 7.32 -22.28
N VAL A 196 -8.07 8.27 -21.43
CA VAL A 196 -6.66 8.55 -21.09
C VAL A 196 -6.00 7.34 -20.39
N ALA A 197 -6.73 6.68 -19.49
CA ALA A 197 -6.26 5.46 -18.86
C ALA A 197 -5.99 4.34 -19.88
N ASN A 198 -6.91 4.15 -20.82
CA ASN A 198 -6.77 3.14 -21.86
C ASN A 198 -5.67 3.49 -22.89
N GLU A 199 -5.49 4.76 -23.22
CA GLU A 199 -4.37 5.21 -24.06
C GLU A 199 -3.02 4.96 -23.38
N ALA A 200 -2.89 5.33 -22.11
CA ALA A 200 -1.69 5.04 -21.31
C ALA A 200 -1.45 3.53 -21.19
N ALA A 201 -2.49 2.72 -21.05
CA ALA A 201 -2.39 1.26 -21.05
C ALA A 201 -1.93 0.70 -22.40
N ARG A 202 -2.43 1.25 -23.51
CA ARG A 202 -2.01 0.85 -24.87
C ARG A 202 -0.56 1.20 -25.15
N GLU A 203 -0.09 2.37 -24.72
CA GLU A 203 1.32 2.76 -24.86
C GLU A 203 2.25 1.80 -24.09
N LEU A 204 1.81 1.34 -22.91
CA LEU A 204 2.57 0.41 -22.08
C LEU A 204 2.51 -1.03 -22.59
N ASN A 205 1.42 -1.41 -23.25
CA ASN A 205 1.17 -2.81 -23.60
C ASN A 205 0.29 -2.97 -24.85
N ALA A 206 0.89 -2.94 -26.02
CA ALA A 206 0.20 -3.12 -27.31
C ALA A 206 -0.37 -4.56 -27.49
N GLY A 207 -1.27 -5.01 -26.65
CA GLY A 207 -1.90 -6.34 -26.71
C GLY A 207 -2.59 -6.77 -25.42
N ALA A 208 -2.54 -5.98 -24.36
CA ALA A 208 -3.25 -6.30 -23.13
C ALA A 208 -4.77 -6.06 -23.25
N GLN A 209 -5.52 -6.91 -22.58
CA GLN A 209 -6.95 -6.74 -22.41
C GLN A 209 -7.22 -5.48 -21.58
N GLU A 210 -7.99 -4.55 -22.11
CA GLU A 210 -8.32 -3.28 -21.44
C GLU A 210 -9.17 -3.55 -20.18
N PRO A 211 -8.98 -2.77 -19.09
CA PRO A 211 -9.93 -2.80 -18.00
C PRO A 211 -11.31 -2.37 -18.53
N SER A 212 -12.28 -3.24 -18.41
CA SER A 212 -13.59 -3.19 -19.07
C SER A 212 -14.56 -2.13 -18.52
N THR A 213 -14.12 -1.22 -17.68
CA THR A 213 -14.97 -0.21 -17.04
C THR A 213 -14.75 1.15 -17.69
N GLY A 214 -15.82 1.75 -18.20
CA GLY A 214 -15.81 3.06 -18.88
C GLY A 214 -15.43 4.27 -18.01
N LEU A 215 -14.92 4.09 -16.81
CA LEU A 215 -14.48 5.14 -15.90
C LEU A 215 -13.08 4.81 -15.37
N GLY A 216 -12.15 5.76 -15.44
CA GLY A 216 -10.86 5.66 -14.77
C GLY A 216 -11.02 5.70 -13.25
N GLY A 217 -10.08 5.09 -12.52
CA GLY A 217 -10.11 5.00 -11.05
C GLY A 217 -10.04 6.36 -10.36
N GLY A 218 -9.30 7.30 -10.95
CA GLY A 218 -9.20 8.68 -10.47
C GLY A 218 -8.65 8.81 -9.05
N LEU A 219 -7.85 7.83 -8.60
CA LEU A 219 -7.06 7.96 -7.38
C LEU A 219 -5.80 8.78 -7.66
N VAL A 220 -5.17 9.25 -6.61
CA VAL A 220 -3.94 10.04 -6.67
C VAL A 220 -2.81 9.26 -5.99
N ASP A 221 -1.70 9.06 -6.68
CA ASP A 221 -0.42 8.69 -6.08
C ASP A 221 0.12 9.90 -5.33
N VAL A 222 -0.04 9.87 -4.00
CA VAL A 222 0.28 11.02 -3.14
C VAL A 222 1.77 11.35 -3.17
N TYR A 223 2.63 10.33 -3.22
CA TYR A 223 4.08 10.57 -3.35
C TYR A 223 4.39 11.31 -4.65
N ARG A 224 3.87 10.85 -5.79
CA ARG A 224 4.12 11.48 -7.10
C ARG A 224 3.49 12.86 -7.23
N ARG A 225 2.37 13.11 -6.55
CA ARG A 225 1.81 14.45 -6.42
C ARG A 225 2.77 15.42 -5.72
N LEU A 226 3.42 14.98 -4.64
CA LEU A 226 4.36 15.79 -3.85
C LEU A 226 5.76 15.86 -4.50
N LYS A 227 6.20 14.78 -5.13
CA LYS A 227 7.54 14.59 -5.71
C LYS A 227 7.46 14.00 -7.12
N PRO A 228 6.99 14.76 -8.11
CA PRO A 228 6.65 14.24 -9.44
C PRO A 228 7.82 13.65 -10.22
N SER A 229 9.04 14.17 -10.02
CA SER A 229 10.23 13.80 -10.81
C SER A 229 11.35 13.12 -10.01
N THR A 230 11.13 12.85 -8.71
CA THR A 230 12.16 12.24 -7.87
C THR A 230 12.44 10.81 -8.32
N THR A 231 13.72 10.51 -8.53
CA THR A 231 14.23 9.16 -8.82
C THR A 231 14.86 8.59 -7.54
N ASP A 232 15.92 7.96 -7.55
CA ASP A 232 16.71 7.27 -6.52
C ASP A 232 16.29 7.45 -5.04
N ASP A 233 15.78 8.60 -4.65
CA ASP A 233 15.29 8.87 -3.29
C ASP A 233 13.89 8.33 -3.03
N CYS A 234 13.14 7.98 -4.09
CA CYS A 234 11.77 7.48 -3.99
C CYS A 234 11.65 6.00 -3.64
N TYR A 235 12.75 5.24 -3.65
CA TYR A 235 12.69 3.80 -3.45
C TYR A 235 12.30 3.45 -2.03
N THR A 236 11.45 2.43 -1.90
CA THR A 236 10.95 1.92 -0.63
C THR A 236 11.35 0.46 -0.38
N TRP A 237 11.78 -0.27 -1.40
CA TRP A 237 12.21 -1.68 -1.30
C TRP A 237 13.55 -1.95 -1.97
N TRP A 238 14.34 -2.83 -1.37
CA TRP A 238 15.64 -3.30 -1.89
C TRP A 238 15.79 -4.80 -1.68
N SER A 239 16.16 -5.50 -2.74
CA SER A 239 16.52 -6.91 -2.65
C SER A 239 17.62 -7.15 -1.61
N ASN A 240 17.54 -8.27 -0.90
CA ASN A 240 18.61 -8.70 0.01
C ASN A 240 19.84 -9.25 -0.74
N ARG A 241 19.83 -9.25 -2.10
CA ARG A 241 20.92 -9.76 -2.93
C ARG A 241 21.79 -8.62 -3.46
N GLY A 242 23.06 -8.93 -3.78
CA GLY A 242 23.93 -8.04 -4.56
C GLY A 242 24.26 -6.68 -3.90
N GLN A 243 24.10 -6.53 -2.59
CA GLN A 243 24.26 -5.27 -1.87
C GLN A 243 23.32 -4.16 -2.39
N ALA A 244 22.10 -4.53 -2.81
CA ALA A 244 21.16 -3.62 -3.46
C ALA A 244 20.86 -2.38 -2.62
N TYR A 245 20.71 -2.52 -1.30
CA TYR A 245 20.50 -1.39 -0.39
C TYR A 245 21.68 -0.42 -0.37
N ALA A 246 22.90 -0.91 -0.16
CA ALA A 246 24.11 -0.09 -0.11
C ALA A 246 24.37 0.65 -1.44
N LYS A 247 23.99 0.05 -2.58
CA LYS A 247 24.13 0.62 -3.93
C LYS A 247 22.91 1.43 -4.37
N ASN A 248 21.89 1.53 -3.53
CA ASN A 248 20.59 2.11 -3.83
C ASN A 248 19.95 1.55 -5.13
N VAL A 249 20.04 0.23 -5.34
CA VAL A 249 19.35 -0.46 -6.44
C VAL A 249 17.99 -0.88 -5.92
N GLY A 250 17.08 0.08 -5.86
CA GLY A 250 15.77 -0.05 -5.21
C GLY A 250 14.60 0.08 -6.18
N TRP A 251 13.41 -0.15 -5.62
CA TRP A 251 12.10 -0.03 -6.24
C TRP A 251 11.17 0.75 -5.31
N ARG A 252 10.29 1.54 -5.87
CA ARG A 252 9.16 2.13 -5.15
C ARG A 252 7.95 1.21 -5.29
N LEU A 253 7.66 0.45 -4.25
CA LEU A 253 6.58 -0.54 -4.21
C LEU A 253 5.49 -0.18 -3.18
N ASP A 254 5.80 0.70 -2.23
CA ASP A 254 4.91 1.14 -1.16
C ASP A 254 4.29 2.48 -1.52
N TYR A 255 2.98 2.57 -1.38
CA TYR A 255 2.19 3.72 -1.85
C TYR A 255 1.24 4.25 -0.78
N HIS A 256 0.92 5.54 -0.91
CA HIS A 256 -0.31 6.15 -0.44
C HIS A 256 -1.13 6.52 -1.67
N LEU A 257 -2.20 5.77 -1.92
CA LEU A 257 -3.17 6.04 -2.98
C LEU A 257 -4.42 6.63 -2.33
N ALA A 258 -4.78 7.85 -2.69
CA ALA A 258 -5.85 8.56 -2.03
C ALA A 258 -6.91 9.06 -3.02
N THR A 259 -8.14 9.21 -2.55
CA THR A 259 -9.15 9.96 -3.28
C THR A 259 -8.70 11.42 -3.42
N PRO A 260 -9.11 12.13 -4.48
CA PRO A 260 -8.58 13.45 -4.80
C PRO A 260 -8.70 14.48 -3.66
N GLN A 261 -9.81 14.45 -2.91
CA GLN A 261 -10.01 15.37 -1.80
C GLN A 261 -8.99 15.15 -0.69
N LEU A 262 -8.73 13.91 -0.30
CA LEU A 262 -7.72 13.57 0.71
C LEU A 262 -6.30 13.79 0.20
N ALA A 263 -6.01 13.45 -1.05
CA ALA A 263 -4.72 13.71 -1.65
C ALA A 263 -4.36 15.21 -1.62
N ALA A 264 -5.34 16.10 -1.82
CA ALA A 264 -5.13 17.54 -1.75
C ALA A 264 -4.69 18.04 -0.37
N LEU A 265 -4.98 17.29 0.68
CA LEU A 265 -4.56 17.60 2.07
C LEU A 265 -3.13 17.18 2.40
N ALA A 266 -2.47 16.36 1.56
CA ALA A 266 -1.08 15.96 1.78
C ALA A 266 -0.13 17.17 1.62
N ARG A 267 0.82 17.33 2.56
CA ARG A 267 1.75 18.48 2.64
C ARG A 267 3.21 18.06 2.47
N SER A 268 3.61 16.98 3.09
CA SER A 268 4.99 16.48 3.07
C SER A 268 5.02 14.97 3.07
N GLU A 269 6.13 14.42 2.65
CA GLU A 269 6.42 12.99 2.69
C GLU A 269 7.84 12.74 3.21
N HIS A 270 8.06 11.57 3.77
CA HIS A 270 9.36 11.13 4.23
C HIS A 270 9.51 9.62 4.09
N ILE A 271 10.59 9.15 3.44
CA ILE A 271 10.99 7.74 3.41
C ILE A 271 12.18 7.55 4.36
N TYR A 272 11.97 6.81 5.44
CA TYR A 272 13.00 6.60 6.47
C TYR A 272 13.98 5.51 6.06
N LYS A 273 15.25 5.86 5.91
CA LYS A 273 16.31 4.96 5.43
C LYS A 273 17.50 4.85 6.41
N ALA A 274 17.45 5.53 7.57
CA ALA A 274 18.61 5.56 8.48
C ALA A 274 18.85 4.21 9.16
N GLU A 275 17.80 3.47 9.49
CA GLU A 275 17.87 2.15 10.11
C GLU A 275 16.99 1.17 9.33
N ARG A 276 17.40 -0.10 9.23
CA ARG A 276 16.68 -1.14 8.49
C ARG A 276 16.07 -2.17 9.42
N PHE A 277 14.78 -2.11 9.65
CA PHE A 277 14.04 -3.18 10.33
C PHE A 277 13.26 -4.10 9.40
N SER A 278 13.20 -3.75 8.10
CA SER A 278 12.64 -4.56 7.01
C SER A 278 13.51 -4.43 5.76
N ASP A 279 13.23 -5.17 4.70
CA ASP A 279 13.72 -4.91 3.35
C ASP A 279 12.94 -3.80 2.65
N HIS A 280 11.84 -3.33 3.27
CA HIS A 280 11.14 -2.09 2.94
C HIS A 280 11.50 -0.96 3.92
N ALA A 281 11.37 0.28 3.46
CA ALA A 281 11.50 1.48 4.26
C ALA A 281 10.11 2.08 4.56
N PRO A 282 9.88 2.59 5.79
CA PRO A 282 8.65 3.30 6.08
C PRO A 282 8.50 4.53 5.19
N ILE A 283 7.33 4.72 4.61
CA ILE A 283 6.92 5.97 4.00
C ILE A 283 5.86 6.64 4.87
N THR A 284 6.13 7.85 5.30
CA THR A 284 5.22 8.69 6.10
C THR A 284 4.77 9.87 5.28
N VAL A 285 3.49 10.18 5.32
CA VAL A 285 2.91 11.38 4.70
C VAL A 285 2.16 12.16 5.77
N ASP A 286 2.38 13.49 5.77
CA ASP A 286 1.68 14.44 6.63
C ASP A 286 0.46 15.00 5.89
N TYR A 287 -0.71 14.87 6.49
CA TYR A 287 -1.97 15.39 5.95
C TYR A 287 -2.55 16.47 6.85
N GLU A 288 -3.08 17.55 6.26
CA GLU A 288 -3.96 18.50 6.96
C GLU A 288 -5.34 17.88 7.20
N LEU A 289 -5.38 16.83 7.99
CA LEU A 289 -6.56 16.03 8.29
C LEU A 289 -6.73 15.92 9.81
N GLU A 290 -7.98 15.92 10.26
CA GLU A 290 -8.40 15.51 11.60
C GLU A 290 -9.33 14.30 11.47
N LEU A 291 -8.96 13.18 12.13
CA LEU A 291 -9.79 11.96 12.22
C LEU A 291 -10.88 12.10 13.29
#